data_f0674f6cd1dcfca13c89c95e3d61b94e
#
_entry.id   f0674f6cd1dcfca13c89c95e3d61b94e
#
_cell.length_a   1.000
_cell.length_b   1.000
_cell.length_c   1.000
_cell.angle_alpha   90.00
_cell.angle_beta   90.00
_cell.angle_gamma   90.00
#
_symmetry.space_group_name_H-M   'P 1'
#
loop_
_entity.id
_entity.type
_entity.pdbx_description
1 polymer ?
#
loop_
_entity_poly.entity_id
_entity_poly.type
_entity_poly.pdbx_seq_one_letter_code
_entity_poly.pdbx_strand_id
1 'polypeptide(L)'
;MDVTQALHPPTTSGDALALPSDLADATGSDSALRRFLHGLPGVDQVGAEARAATLATRSIKTTAKAYALDLAIRMVDLTTLEGQDTPGKVRALSSKAMRPDPADPTCPHVAAVCVYPDMVATVKQTLGDSPVRVASVATAFPSGRAALDVKLADTRDAVEAGADEIDMVIDRGAFLAGRYLAVFEEIVAVREACARPDGTSAHLKVIFETGELQTFDNIRRVSWLAMMAGAHFIKTSTGKVQPAATMPGTLVMLEAVRDYLDTAGRMVGVKPAGGIRSAKEAIKYLVMVNEVTGPDWLDPAWFRFGASTLLNDLLMQRTKMTTGRYSGPDYFTLD
;
A
#
# COMPACT_ATOMS: atom_id res chain seq x y z
N MET A 1 12.01 23.93 21.13
CA MET A 1 11.09 23.92 19.97
C MET A 1 10.51 22.54 19.91
N ASP A 2 9.22 22.44 20.17
CA ASP A 2 8.48 21.19 20.37
C ASP A 2 8.19 20.59 18.99
N VAL A 3 8.78 19.45 18.63
CA VAL A 3 8.70 18.78 17.33
C VAL A 3 7.64 17.67 17.37
N THR A 4 6.55 17.89 18.11
CA THR A 4 5.47 16.90 18.30
C THR A 4 4.15 17.35 17.63
N GLN A 5 4.18 17.98 16.47
CA GLN A 5 3.02 17.95 15.59
C GLN A 5 3.19 16.76 14.63
N ALA A 6 2.73 15.59 15.08
CA ALA A 6 2.51 14.47 14.21
C ALA A 6 1.60 14.92 13.06
N LEU A 7 2.14 14.90 11.84
CA LEU A 7 1.37 15.01 10.61
C LEU A 7 0.43 13.80 10.53
N HIS A 8 -0.68 13.85 11.25
CA HIS A 8 -1.78 12.94 10.99
C HIS A 8 -2.24 13.20 9.56
N PRO A 9 -2.41 12.16 8.72
CA PRO A 9 -3.09 12.37 7.46
C PRO A 9 -4.42 13.05 7.79
N PRO A 10 -4.79 14.11 7.06
CA PRO A 10 -6.01 14.82 7.36
C PRO A 10 -7.17 13.81 7.34
N THR A 11 -7.83 13.65 8.48
CA THR A 11 -9.17 13.08 8.55
C THR A 11 -10.10 14.11 7.94
N THR A 12 -10.02 14.28 6.63
CA THR A 12 -10.79 15.31 5.94
C THR A 12 -12.13 14.79 5.51
N SER A 13 -13.14 15.39 6.09
CA SER A 13 -14.42 15.63 5.42
C SER A 13 -14.20 15.94 3.95
N GLY A 14 -14.90 15.23 3.09
CA GLY A 14 -15.30 15.44 1.72
C GLY A 14 -14.71 16.52 0.82
N ASP A 15 -13.46 16.93 0.99
CA ASP A 15 -12.82 17.84 0.06
C ASP A 15 -12.57 17.09 -1.27
N ALA A 16 -13.38 17.43 -2.25
CA ALA A 16 -13.06 17.16 -3.65
C ALA A 16 -11.65 17.69 -3.88
N LEU A 17 -10.72 16.78 -4.17
CA LEU A 17 -9.31 17.12 -4.33
C LEU A 17 -9.16 18.02 -5.56
N ALA A 18 -9.17 19.32 -5.35
CA ALA A 18 -8.88 20.28 -6.39
C ALA A 18 -7.42 20.07 -6.84
N LEU A 19 -7.26 19.48 -8.03
CA LEU A 19 -5.96 19.41 -8.68
C LEU A 19 -5.51 20.84 -9.05
N PRO A 20 -4.20 21.12 -9.05
CA PRO A 20 -3.68 22.30 -9.73
C PRO A 20 -4.25 22.41 -11.15
N SER A 21 -4.47 23.62 -11.65
CA SER A 21 -5.20 23.88 -12.90
C SER A 21 -4.66 23.11 -14.10
N ASP A 22 -3.35 23.00 -14.22
CA ASP A 22 -2.66 22.27 -15.29
C ASP A 22 -2.87 20.74 -15.21
N LEU A 23 -2.94 20.17 -14.01
CA LEU A 23 -3.29 18.76 -13.81
C LEU A 23 -4.80 18.52 -14.01
N ALA A 24 -5.66 19.45 -13.60
CA ALA A 24 -7.09 19.38 -13.85
C ALA A 24 -7.40 19.40 -15.34
N ASP A 25 -6.76 20.29 -16.10
CA ASP A 25 -6.88 20.36 -17.57
C ASP A 25 -6.43 19.08 -18.24
N ALA A 26 -5.39 18.42 -17.71
CA ALA A 26 -4.90 17.15 -18.23
C ALA A 26 -5.92 16.00 -18.07
N THR A 27 -6.83 16.08 -17.13
CA THR A 27 -7.86 15.05 -16.89
C THR A 27 -9.18 15.30 -17.63
N GLY A 28 -9.31 16.45 -18.33
CA GLY A 28 -10.55 16.87 -18.99
C GLY A 28 -10.94 16.09 -20.26
N SER A 29 -10.04 15.29 -20.85
CA SER A 29 -10.32 14.44 -22.01
C SER A 29 -9.27 13.33 -22.19
N ASP A 30 -9.64 12.26 -22.94
CA ASP A 30 -8.70 11.17 -23.24
C ASP A 30 -7.44 11.68 -23.95
N SER A 31 -7.58 12.62 -24.90
CA SER A 31 -6.44 13.19 -25.63
C SER A 31 -5.54 14.05 -24.74
N ALA A 32 -6.09 14.80 -23.80
CA ALA A 32 -5.33 15.60 -22.86
C ALA A 32 -4.57 14.72 -21.87
N LEU A 33 -5.27 13.72 -21.28
CA LEU A 33 -4.67 12.77 -20.34
C LEU A 33 -3.58 11.93 -21.01
N ARG A 34 -3.83 11.44 -22.22
CA ARG A 34 -2.83 10.71 -23.00
C ARG A 34 -1.59 11.57 -23.27
N ARG A 35 -1.77 12.82 -23.70
CA ARG A 35 -0.67 13.77 -23.94
C ARG A 35 0.14 14.00 -22.68
N PHE A 36 -0.51 14.21 -21.56
CA PHE A 36 0.15 14.39 -20.27
C PHE A 36 0.98 13.16 -19.89
N LEU A 37 0.36 11.96 -19.87
CA LEU A 37 1.03 10.73 -19.44
C LEU A 37 2.20 10.33 -20.34
N HIS A 38 2.09 10.60 -21.66
CA HIS A 38 3.20 10.36 -22.59
C HIS A 38 4.24 11.50 -22.62
N GLY A 39 3.90 12.66 -22.07
CA GLY A 39 4.82 13.77 -21.85
C GLY A 39 5.67 13.64 -20.58
N LEU A 40 5.34 12.71 -19.68
CA LEU A 40 6.16 12.43 -18.51
C LEU A 40 7.57 11.97 -18.94
N PRO A 41 8.62 12.35 -18.18
CA PRO A 41 9.98 11.88 -18.46
C PRO A 41 10.03 10.35 -18.53
N GLY A 42 10.70 9.82 -19.55
CA GLY A 42 10.95 8.38 -19.68
C GLY A 42 11.77 7.84 -18.53
N VAL A 43 11.57 6.58 -18.19
CA VAL A 43 12.34 5.89 -17.16
C VAL A 43 13.55 5.19 -17.78
N ASP A 44 14.75 5.58 -17.39
CA ASP A 44 15.95 4.81 -17.70
C ASP A 44 15.92 3.50 -16.91
N GLN A 45 15.55 2.41 -17.58
CA GLN A 45 15.44 1.09 -16.97
C GLN A 45 16.75 0.63 -16.36
N VAL A 46 17.86 0.76 -17.09
CA VAL A 46 19.19 0.32 -16.63
C VAL A 46 19.62 1.12 -15.41
N GLY A 47 19.45 2.45 -15.45
CA GLY A 47 19.74 3.32 -14.34
C GLY A 47 18.87 3.05 -13.11
N ALA A 48 17.57 2.78 -13.29
CA ALA A 48 16.66 2.43 -12.19
C ALA A 48 17.05 1.10 -11.53
N GLU A 49 17.35 0.07 -12.31
CA GLU A 49 17.81 -1.23 -11.82
C GLU A 49 19.17 -1.11 -11.08
N ALA A 50 20.12 -0.36 -11.64
CA ALA A 50 21.43 -0.11 -11.02
C ALA A 50 21.31 0.65 -9.69
N ARG A 51 20.46 1.69 -9.62
CA ARG A 51 20.19 2.45 -8.39
C ARG A 51 19.53 1.59 -7.33
N ALA A 52 18.51 0.82 -7.69
CA ALA A 52 17.84 -0.11 -6.78
C ALA A 52 18.81 -1.16 -6.24
N ALA A 53 19.67 -1.73 -7.09
CA ALA A 53 20.71 -2.66 -6.67
C ALA A 53 21.73 -2.02 -5.71
N THR A 54 22.15 -0.79 -5.98
CA THR A 54 23.08 -0.04 -5.10
C THR A 54 22.45 0.22 -3.73
N LEU A 55 21.19 0.68 -3.68
CA LEU A 55 20.46 0.89 -2.42
C LEU A 55 20.30 -0.41 -1.63
N ALA A 56 20.07 -1.53 -2.31
CA ALA A 56 19.94 -2.84 -1.70
C ALA A 56 21.24 -3.38 -1.05
N THR A 57 22.39 -2.80 -1.33
CA THR A 57 23.67 -3.16 -0.67
C THR A 57 23.87 -2.44 0.66
N ARG A 58 23.15 -1.37 0.91
CA ARG A 58 23.29 -0.61 2.15
C ARG A 58 22.82 -1.44 3.35
N SER A 59 23.55 -1.33 4.45
CA SER A 59 23.24 -2.02 5.70
C SER A 59 23.14 -1.03 6.85
N ILE A 60 22.16 -1.26 7.72
CA ILE A 60 22.02 -0.56 8.99
C ILE A 60 22.38 -1.50 10.13
N LYS A 61 22.90 -0.97 11.24
CA LYS A 61 23.39 -1.76 12.37
C LYS A 61 22.84 -1.25 13.69
N THR A 62 22.92 -2.09 14.72
CA THR A 62 22.62 -1.75 16.11
C THR A 62 21.27 -1.07 16.32
N THR A 63 21.24 0.12 16.90
CA THR A 63 20.01 0.86 17.23
C THR A 63 19.17 1.21 16.01
N ALA A 64 19.81 1.56 14.89
CA ALA A 64 19.09 1.82 13.64
C ALA A 64 18.38 0.55 13.11
N LYS A 65 18.99 -0.64 13.29
CA LYS A 65 18.34 -1.90 12.92
C LYS A 65 17.15 -2.21 13.84
N ALA A 66 17.28 -2.02 15.15
CA ALA A 66 16.19 -2.21 16.10
C ALA A 66 14.98 -1.32 15.74
N TYR A 67 15.25 -0.03 15.54
CA TYR A 67 14.22 0.92 15.11
C TYR A 67 13.56 0.51 13.79
N ALA A 68 14.34 0.09 12.79
CA ALA A 68 13.81 -0.32 11.50
C ALA A 68 12.96 -1.60 11.57
N LEU A 69 13.25 -2.54 12.48
CA LEU A 69 12.42 -3.71 12.70
C LEU A 69 11.05 -3.32 13.28
N ASP A 70 11.03 -2.47 14.30
CA ASP A 70 9.80 -1.98 14.91
C ASP A 70 8.98 -1.12 13.92
N LEU A 71 9.66 -0.28 13.13
CA LEU A 71 9.03 0.48 12.07
C LEU A 71 8.43 -0.42 10.98
N ALA A 72 9.18 -1.44 10.54
CA ALA A 72 8.67 -2.40 9.56
C ALA A 72 7.42 -3.14 10.06
N ILE A 73 7.38 -3.54 11.35
CA ILE A 73 6.18 -4.16 11.96
C ILE A 73 4.99 -3.19 11.88
N ARG A 74 5.18 -1.93 12.29
CA ARG A 74 4.14 -0.89 12.23
C ARG A 74 3.62 -0.63 10.82
N MET A 75 4.41 -0.94 9.79
CA MET A 75 4.06 -0.73 8.39
C MET A 75 3.45 -1.98 7.71
N VAL A 76 3.31 -3.10 8.41
CA VAL A 76 2.70 -4.30 7.81
C VAL A 76 1.20 -4.13 7.69
N ASP A 77 0.66 -4.35 6.48
CA ASP A 77 -0.73 -4.75 6.27
C ASP A 77 -0.74 -6.27 6.28
N LEU A 78 -1.10 -6.86 7.44
CA LEU A 78 -1.11 -8.31 7.64
C LEU A 78 -2.27 -8.92 6.85
N THR A 79 -1.93 -9.72 5.85
CA THR A 79 -2.84 -10.04 4.75
C THR A 79 -3.15 -11.52 4.68
N THR A 80 -4.44 -11.87 4.57
CA THR A 80 -4.91 -13.18 4.11
C THR A 80 -6.00 -12.99 3.06
N LEU A 81 -5.80 -13.60 1.89
CA LEU A 81 -6.66 -13.45 0.70
C LEU A 81 -6.77 -14.81 0.00
N GLU A 82 -7.10 -15.85 0.74
CA GLU A 82 -7.24 -17.20 0.24
C GLU A 82 -8.72 -17.60 0.22
N GLY A 83 -9.15 -18.32 -0.83
CA GLY A 83 -10.52 -18.77 -0.94
C GLY A 83 -10.97 -19.76 0.17
N GLN A 84 -10.02 -20.27 0.95
CA GLN A 84 -10.27 -21.13 2.11
C GLN A 84 -10.22 -20.38 3.45
N ASP A 85 -10.13 -19.04 3.46
CA ASP A 85 -10.10 -18.28 4.70
C ASP A 85 -11.41 -18.47 5.48
N THR A 86 -11.26 -18.69 6.77
CA THR A 86 -12.40 -18.88 7.68
C THR A 86 -12.46 -17.74 8.71
N PRO A 87 -13.64 -17.46 9.29
CA PRO A 87 -13.74 -16.50 10.39
C PRO A 87 -12.81 -16.81 11.56
N GLY A 88 -12.54 -18.10 11.83
CA GLY A 88 -11.61 -18.51 12.88
C GLY A 88 -10.16 -18.09 12.59
N LYS A 89 -9.69 -18.33 11.35
CA LYS A 89 -8.37 -17.89 10.89
C LYS A 89 -8.26 -16.37 10.91
N VAL A 90 -9.28 -15.66 10.46
CA VAL A 90 -9.29 -14.19 10.44
C VAL A 90 -9.26 -13.60 11.85
N ARG A 91 -9.96 -14.20 12.83
CA ARG A 91 -9.86 -13.79 14.24
C ARG A 91 -8.45 -14.00 14.80
N ALA A 92 -7.82 -15.15 14.51
CA ALA A 92 -6.45 -15.41 14.93
C ALA A 92 -5.47 -14.39 14.33
N LEU A 93 -5.59 -14.12 13.03
CA LEU A 93 -4.80 -13.10 12.33
C LEU A 93 -4.99 -11.70 12.94
N SER A 94 -6.23 -11.31 13.25
CA SER A 94 -6.55 -10.02 13.87
C SER A 94 -5.97 -9.90 15.28
N SER A 95 -6.03 -10.97 16.08
CA SER A 95 -5.42 -11.01 17.41
C SER A 95 -3.90 -10.86 17.33
N LYS A 96 -3.26 -11.51 16.36
CA LYS A 96 -1.83 -11.38 16.09
C LYS A 96 -1.47 -9.98 15.60
N ALA A 97 -2.30 -9.36 14.78
CA ALA A 97 -2.11 -8.00 14.30
C ALA A 97 -2.04 -6.97 15.45
N MET A 98 -2.89 -7.13 16.47
CA MET A 98 -2.90 -6.27 17.66
C MET A 98 -1.71 -6.50 18.58
N ARG A 99 -1.28 -7.74 18.72
CA ARG A 99 -0.20 -8.15 19.64
C ARG A 99 0.69 -9.20 18.97
N PRO A 100 1.59 -8.77 18.06
CA PRO A 100 2.40 -9.72 17.28
C PRO A 100 3.32 -10.61 18.12
N ASP A 101 3.82 -10.09 19.24
CA ASP A 101 4.56 -10.84 20.26
C ASP A 101 3.86 -10.68 21.61
N PRO A 102 3.02 -11.64 22.04
CA PRO A 102 2.34 -11.56 23.34
C PRO A 102 3.28 -11.57 24.54
N ALA A 103 4.50 -12.09 24.40
CA ALA A 103 5.50 -12.14 25.46
C ALA A 103 6.26 -10.82 25.65
N ASP A 104 6.26 -9.95 24.61
CA ASP A 104 6.92 -8.65 24.66
C ASP A 104 5.93 -7.50 24.46
N PRO A 105 5.49 -6.84 25.53
CA PRO A 105 4.54 -5.71 25.43
C PRO A 105 5.11 -4.47 24.73
N THR A 106 6.41 -4.41 24.46
CA THR A 106 7.05 -3.33 23.71
C THR A 106 7.00 -3.56 22.20
N CYS A 107 6.59 -4.76 21.75
CA CYS A 107 6.41 -5.05 20.34
C CYS A 107 5.23 -4.24 19.79
N PRO A 108 5.43 -3.43 18.73
CA PRO A 108 4.34 -2.65 18.18
C PRO A 108 3.31 -3.53 17.46
N HIS A 109 2.07 -3.05 17.39
CA HIS A 109 1.04 -3.61 16.50
C HIS A 109 1.36 -3.34 15.03
N VAL A 110 0.70 -4.07 14.12
CA VAL A 110 0.79 -3.82 12.67
C VAL A 110 -0.11 -2.67 12.24
N ALA A 111 0.03 -2.20 11.00
CA ALA A 111 -0.76 -1.09 10.47
C ALA A 111 -2.23 -1.48 10.24
N ALA A 112 -2.45 -2.62 9.56
CA ALA A 112 -3.78 -3.06 9.17
C ALA A 112 -3.86 -4.60 9.07
N VAL A 113 -5.08 -5.10 9.10
CA VAL A 113 -5.44 -6.46 8.65
C VAL A 113 -6.14 -6.32 7.30
N CYS A 114 -5.66 -7.05 6.28
CA CYS A 114 -6.21 -6.98 4.93
C CYS A 114 -6.87 -8.32 4.56
N VAL A 115 -8.16 -8.27 4.20
CA VAL A 115 -9.03 -9.43 3.95
C VAL A 115 -9.94 -9.21 2.74
N TYR A 116 -10.73 -10.23 2.38
CA TYR A 116 -11.87 -10.09 1.48
C TYR A 116 -13.05 -9.36 2.14
N PRO A 117 -13.96 -8.74 1.36
CA PRO A 117 -15.09 -7.93 1.88
C PRO A 117 -15.95 -8.66 2.91
N ASP A 118 -16.27 -9.94 2.67
CA ASP A 118 -17.09 -10.79 3.55
C ASP A 118 -16.48 -11.05 4.94
N MET A 119 -15.17 -10.82 5.11
CA MET A 119 -14.46 -10.99 6.37
C MET A 119 -14.26 -9.68 7.14
N VAL A 120 -14.58 -8.52 6.56
CA VAL A 120 -14.37 -7.20 7.17
C VAL A 120 -15.07 -7.08 8.53
N ALA A 121 -16.34 -7.47 8.60
CA ALA A 121 -17.08 -7.41 9.87
C ALA A 121 -16.46 -8.30 10.95
N THR A 122 -15.91 -9.47 10.59
CA THR A 122 -15.20 -10.36 11.52
C THR A 122 -13.92 -9.71 12.07
N VAL A 123 -13.15 -9.04 11.19
CA VAL A 123 -11.96 -8.28 11.59
C VAL A 123 -12.35 -7.13 12.53
N LYS A 124 -13.32 -6.31 12.11
CA LYS A 124 -13.77 -5.13 12.89
C LYS A 124 -14.23 -5.51 14.29
N GLN A 125 -15.04 -6.57 14.40
CA GLN A 125 -15.50 -7.10 15.68
C GLN A 125 -14.32 -7.60 16.56
N THR A 126 -13.31 -8.23 15.96
CA THR A 126 -12.17 -8.78 16.71
C THR A 126 -11.22 -7.69 17.17
N LEU A 127 -10.98 -6.67 16.34
CA LEU A 127 -10.10 -5.56 16.67
C LEU A 127 -10.69 -4.62 17.75
N GLY A 128 -12.01 -4.48 17.83
CA GLY A 128 -12.66 -3.55 18.78
C GLY A 128 -12.09 -2.13 18.64
N ASP A 129 -11.62 -1.57 19.76
CA ASP A 129 -11.03 -0.22 19.84
C ASP A 129 -9.52 -0.18 19.51
N SER A 130 -8.97 -1.25 18.94
CA SER A 130 -7.56 -1.30 18.52
C SER A 130 -7.27 -0.24 17.45
N PRO A 131 -6.07 0.38 17.46
CA PRO A 131 -5.66 1.30 16.40
C PRO A 131 -5.33 0.61 15.07
N VAL A 132 -5.31 -0.72 15.01
CA VAL A 132 -5.09 -1.48 13.79
C VAL A 132 -6.25 -1.26 12.82
N ARG A 133 -5.96 -0.87 11.58
CA ARG A 133 -6.98 -0.59 10.58
C ARG A 133 -7.50 -1.87 9.93
N VAL A 134 -8.71 -1.78 9.37
CA VAL A 134 -9.29 -2.84 8.53
C VAL A 134 -9.17 -2.43 7.07
N ALA A 135 -8.38 -3.18 6.31
CA ALA A 135 -8.27 -3.03 4.87
C ALA A 135 -9.06 -4.15 4.16
N SER A 136 -9.75 -3.81 3.09
CA SER A 136 -10.42 -4.79 2.23
C SER A 136 -9.94 -4.66 0.80
N VAL A 137 -9.72 -5.78 0.12
CA VAL A 137 -9.61 -5.77 -1.34
C VAL A 137 -11.01 -5.55 -1.95
N ALA A 138 -11.06 -4.98 -3.14
CA ALA A 138 -12.31 -4.75 -3.87
C ALA A 138 -12.08 -4.71 -5.39
N THR A 139 -13.14 -4.39 -6.14
CA THR A 139 -13.15 -4.22 -7.61
C THR A 139 -12.82 -5.49 -8.37
N ALA A 140 -13.45 -6.59 -7.99
CA ALA A 140 -13.23 -7.93 -8.57
C ALA A 140 -11.76 -8.41 -8.43
N PHE A 141 -11.20 -8.23 -7.23
CA PHE A 141 -9.86 -8.73 -6.89
C PHE A 141 -9.76 -10.26 -7.14
N PRO A 142 -8.65 -10.78 -7.72
CA PRO A 142 -7.43 -10.07 -8.10
C PRO A 142 -7.41 -9.56 -9.55
N SER A 143 -8.43 -9.82 -10.36
CA SER A 143 -8.39 -9.56 -11.80
C SER A 143 -8.66 -8.11 -12.18
N GLY A 144 -9.44 -7.38 -11.40
CA GLY A 144 -9.93 -6.04 -11.75
C GLY A 144 -10.92 -6.04 -12.92
N ARG A 145 -11.51 -7.21 -13.28
CA ARG A 145 -12.36 -7.37 -14.47
C ARG A 145 -13.80 -7.73 -14.11
N ALA A 146 -14.60 -6.69 -14.00
CA ALA A 146 -16.05 -6.75 -13.87
C ALA A 146 -16.67 -5.47 -14.45
N ALA A 147 -17.97 -5.44 -14.60
CA ALA A 147 -18.68 -4.20 -14.91
C ALA A 147 -18.51 -3.19 -13.75
N LEU A 148 -18.53 -1.90 -14.07
CA LEU A 148 -18.25 -0.83 -13.09
C LEU A 148 -19.23 -0.87 -11.91
N ASP A 149 -20.51 -1.09 -12.16
CA ASP A 149 -21.54 -1.20 -11.12
C ASP A 149 -21.26 -2.31 -10.10
N VAL A 150 -20.75 -3.46 -10.57
CA VAL A 150 -20.32 -4.58 -9.72
C VAL A 150 -19.12 -4.15 -8.85
N LYS A 151 -18.13 -3.48 -9.44
CA LYS A 151 -16.97 -2.98 -8.69
C LYS A 151 -17.34 -1.94 -7.63
N LEU A 152 -18.30 -1.08 -7.95
CA LEU A 152 -18.78 -0.07 -7.01
C LEU A 152 -19.63 -0.69 -5.89
N ALA A 153 -20.44 -1.71 -6.19
CA ALA A 153 -21.17 -2.46 -5.17
C ALA A 153 -20.21 -3.18 -4.21
N ASP A 154 -19.24 -3.92 -4.74
CA ASP A 154 -18.19 -4.60 -3.97
C ASP A 154 -17.42 -3.62 -3.03
N THR A 155 -17.14 -2.42 -3.52
CA THR A 155 -16.50 -1.37 -2.71
C THR A 155 -17.41 -0.88 -1.60
N ARG A 156 -18.67 -0.56 -1.89
CA ARG A 156 -19.65 -0.07 -0.88
C ARG A 156 -19.91 -1.12 0.19
N ASP A 157 -20.09 -2.38 -0.20
CA ASP A 157 -20.29 -3.48 0.74
C ASP A 157 -19.13 -3.58 1.74
N ALA A 158 -17.88 -3.48 1.27
CA ALA A 158 -16.71 -3.49 2.14
C ALA A 158 -16.68 -2.27 3.09
N VAL A 159 -17.02 -1.07 2.59
CA VAL A 159 -17.07 0.16 3.39
C VAL A 159 -18.19 0.11 4.44
N GLU A 160 -19.37 -0.36 4.07
CA GLU A 160 -20.51 -0.55 4.97
C GLU A 160 -20.23 -1.60 6.05
N ALA A 161 -19.48 -2.66 5.71
CA ALA A 161 -19.01 -3.65 6.68
C ALA A 161 -17.98 -3.09 7.68
N GLY A 162 -17.44 -1.89 7.44
CA GLY A 162 -16.55 -1.17 8.34
C GLY A 162 -15.08 -1.13 7.91
N ALA A 163 -14.76 -1.37 6.63
CA ALA A 163 -13.40 -1.22 6.14
C ALA A 163 -12.92 0.23 6.26
N ASP A 164 -11.75 0.44 6.85
CA ASP A 164 -11.09 1.74 6.97
C ASP A 164 -10.32 2.09 5.69
N GLU A 165 -9.94 1.08 4.92
CA GLU A 165 -9.10 1.19 3.73
C GLU A 165 -9.59 0.22 2.65
N ILE A 166 -9.58 0.64 1.39
CA ILE A 166 -9.97 -0.16 0.22
C ILE A 166 -8.76 -0.31 -0.71
N ASP A 167 -8.38 -1.54 -1.00
CA ASP A 167 -7.33 -1.88 -1.96
C ASP A 167 -8.00 -2.30 -3.28
N MET A 168 -8.26 -1.34 -4.19
CA MET A 168 -8.85 -1.62 -5.51
C MET A 168 -7.83 -2.14 -6.51
N VAL A 169 -8.27 -2.91 -7.49
CA VAL A 169 -7.46 -3.33 -8.65
C VAL A 169 -7.98 -2.63 -9.90
N ILE A 170 -7.08 -1.99 -10.66
CA ILE A 170 -7.43 -1.35 -11.94
C ILE A 170 -7.74 -2.38 -13.04
N ASP A 171 -8.51 -1.98 -14.07
CA ASP A 171 -8.56 -2.72 -15.35
C ASP A 171 -7.24 -2.54 -16.10
N ARG A 172 -6.30 -3.48 -15.87
CA ARG A 172 -4.98 -3.49 -16.51
C ARG A 172 -5.08 -3.59 -18.04
N GLY A 173 -6.08 -4.33 -18.53
CA GLY A 173 -6.32 -4.47 -19.97
C GLY A 173 -6.71 -3.14 -20.59
N ALA A 174 -7.54 -2.34 -19.93
CA ALA A 174 -7.89 -1.00 -20.37
C ALA A 174 -6.67 -0.08 -20.39
N PHE A 175 -5.85 -0.11 -19.32
CA PHE A 175 -4.63 0.68 -19.25
C PHE A 175 -3.65 0.32 -20.39
N LEU A 176 -3.36 -0.97 -20.59
CA LEU A 176 -2.44 -1.44 -21.63
C LEU A 176 -2.96 -1.17 -23.05
N ALA A 177 -4.30 -1.13 -23.25
CA ALA A 177 -4.91 -0.72 -24.48
C ALA A 177 -4.90 0.82 -24.69
N GLY A 178 -4.32 1.58 -23.76
CA GLY A 178 -4.26 3.05 -23.81
C GLY A 178 -5.60 3.73 -23.52
N ARG A 179 -6.59 3.06 -22.93
CA ARG A 179 -7.86 3.65 -22.50
C ARG A 179 -7.69 4.31 -21.12
N TYR A 180 -6.81 5.32 -21.07
CA TYR A 180 -6.39 5.93 -19.81
C TYR A 180 -7.52 6.65 -19.10
N LEU A 181 -8.38 7.36 -19.84
CA LEU A 181 -9.51 8.08 -19.26
C LEU A 181 -10.49 7.10 -18.57
N ALA A 182 -10.77 5.95 -19.19
CA ALA A 182 -11.64 4.95 -18.58
C ALA A 182 -11.08 4.40 -17.25
N VAL A 183 -9.75 4.20 -17.16
CA VAL A 183 -9.11 3.79 -15.90
C VAL A 183 -9.13 4.93 -14.88
N PHE A 184 -8.92 6.16 -15.31
CA PHE A 184 -9.01 7.33 -14.44
C PHE A 184 -10.42 7.49 -13.85
N GLU A 185 -11.45 7.46 -14.68
CA GLU A 185 -12.85 7.56 -14.27
C GLU A 185 -13.27 6.40 -13.35
N GLU A 186 -12.77 5.18 -13.60
CA GLU A 186 -12.98 4.04 -12.70
C GLU A 186 -12.42 4.32 -11.31
N ILE A 187 -11.19 4.82 -11.21
CA ILE A 187 -10.56 5.14 -9.90
C ILE A 187 -11.34 6.26 -9.19
N VAL A 188 -11.75 7.29 -9.92
CA VAL A 188 -12.58 8.39 -9.37
C VAL A 188 -13.89 7.84 -8.81
N ALA A 189 -14.62 7.02 -9.58
CA ALA A 189 -15.88 6.42 -9.16
C ALA A 189 -15.72 5.51 -7.92
N VAL A 190 -14.64 4.72 -7.86
CA VAL A 190 -14.34 3.90 -6.68
C VAL A 190 -13.96 4.78 -5.48
N ARG A 191 -13.24 5.88 -5.70
CA ARG A 191 -12.92 6.86 -4.65
C ARG A 191 -14.18 7.48 -4.04
N GLU A 192 -15.16 7.82 -4.88
CA GLU A 192 -16.49 8.30 -4.44
C GLU A 192 -17.25 7.22 -3.67
N ALA A 193 -17.19 5.95 -4.13
CA ALA A 193 -17.81 4.82 -3.44
C ALA A 193 -17.21 4.51 -2.05
N CYS A 194 -16.02 5.05 -1.75
CA CYS A 194 -15.41 4.96 -0.42
C CYS A 194 -16.01 5.92 0.61
N ALA A 195 -16.89 6.87 0.21
CA ALA A 195 -17.51 7.83 1.11
C ALA A 195 -18.51 7.15 2.05
N ARG A 196 -18.61 7.66 3.29
CA ARG A 196 -19.54 7.21 4.31
C ARG A 196 -20.61 8.26 4.59
N PRO A 197 -21.77 7.86 5.15
CA PRO A 197 -22.87 8.79 5.48
C PRO A 197 -22.48 9.86 6.51
N ASP A 198 -21.48 9.61 7.34
CA ASP A 198 -20.97 10.56 8.35
C ASP A 198 -20.02 11.63 7.78
N GLY A 199 -19.82 11.65 6.47
CA GLY A 199 -18.91 12.57 5.79
C GLY A 199 -17.45 12.13 5.79
N THR A 200 -17.10 11.01 6.42
CA THR A 200 -15.75 10.41 6.32
C THR A 200 -15.62 9.55 5.06
N SER A 201 -14.42 9.07 4.77
CA SER A 201 -14.16 8.19 3.62
C SER A 201 -13.13 7.14 3.98
N ALA A 202 -13.31 5.91 3.47
CA ALA A 202 -12.24 4.94 3.52
C ALA A 202 -11.07 5.38 2.62
N HIS A 203 -9.84 5.07 3.04
CA HIS A 203 -8.66 5.38 2.24
C HIS A 203 -8.55 4.44 1.03
N LEU A 204 -8.37 5.02 -0.15
CA LEU A 204 -8.23 4.25 -1.38
C LEU A 204 -6.77 3.95 -1.67
N LYS A 205 -6.42 2.66 -1.86
CA LYS A 205 -5.14 2.21 -2.38
C LYS A 205 -5.36 1.55 -3.75
N VAL A 206 -4.59 1.95 -4.75
CA VAL A 206 -4.78 1.52 -6.13
C VAL A 206 -3.71 0.51 -6.52
N ILE A 207 -4.12 -0.74 -6.78
CA ILE A 207 -3.24 -1.84 -7.19
C ILE A 207 -3.05 -1.81 -8.69
N PHE A 208 -1.80 -1.74 -9.13
CA PHE A 208 -1.40 -1.66 -10.53
C PHE A 208 -1.14 -3.03 -11.17
N GLU A 209 -0.70 -4.03 -10.37
CA GLU A 209 -0.12 -5.29 -10.85
C GLU A 209 1.10 -5.04 -11.74
N THR A 210 2.11 -4.44 -11.14
CA THR A 210 3.32 -3.94 -11.84
C THR A 210 4.01 -4.98 -12.69
N GLY A 211 3.92 -6.27 -12.33
CA GLY A 211 4.47 -7.38 -13.11
C GLY A 211 3.82 -7.57 -14.48
N GLU A 212 2.58 -7.07 -14.68
CA GLU A 212 1.86 -7.16 -15.95
C GLU A 212 1.94 -5.85 -16.77
N LEU A 213 2.47 -4.76 -16.23
CA LEU A 213 2.54 -3.47 -16.92
C LEU A 213 3.68 -3.35 -17.93
N GLN A 214 4.53 -4.36 -18.05
CA GLN A 214 5.57 -4.53 -19.08
C GLN A 214 6.76 -3.57 -18.98
N THR A 215 6.56 -2.28 -18.69
CA THR A 215 7.64 -1.27 -18.68
C THR A 215 7.60 -0.39 -17.45
N PHE A 216 8.74 0.17 -17.05
CA PHE A 216 8.80 1.15 -15.96
C PHE A 216 8.10 2.48 -16.33
N ASP A 217 8.07 2.84 -17.63
CA ASP A 217 7.28 3.97 -18.10
C ASP A 217 5.78 3.78 -17.78
N ASN A 218 5.26 2.58 -17.98
CA ASN A 218 3.86 2.28 -17.64
C ASN A 218 3.62 2.34 -16.13
N ILE A 219 4.59 1.91 -15.29
CA ILE A 219 4.51 2.07 -13.84
C ILE A 219 4.45 3.55 -13.47
N ARG A 220 5.31 4.40 -14.05
CA ARG A 220 5.28 5.85 -13.84
C ARG A 220 3.96 6.46 -14.30
N ARG A 221 3.47 6.13 -15.49
CA ARG A 221 2.21 6.66 -16.05
C ARG A 221 0.99 6.30 -15.19
N VAL A 222 0.87 5.04 -14.78
CA VAL A 222 -0.25 4.61 -13.93
C VAL A 222 -0.17 5.21 -12.52
N SER A 223 1.05 5.44 -12.00
CA SER A 223 1.24 6.13 -10.73
C SER A 223 0.67 7.55 -10.79
N TRP A 224 1.04 8.33 -11.80
CA TRP A 224 0.50 9.66 -12.01
C TRP A 224 -1.01 9.66 -12.22
N LEU A 225 -1.51 8.76 -13.07
CA LEU A 225 -2.95 8.61 -13.33
C LEU A 225 -3.72 8.34 -12.04
N ALA A 226 -3.28 7.40 -11.21
CA ALA A 226 -3.95 7.05 -9.95
C ALA A 226 -3.90 8.20 -8.92
N MET A 227 -2.78 8.90 -8.81
CA MET A 227 -2.63 10.03 -7.91
C MET A 227 -3.52 11.20 -8.31
N MET A 228 -3.61 11.53 -9.60
CA MET A 228 -4.53 12.54 -10.13
C MET A 228 -6.00 12.14 -9.94
N ALA A 229 -6.33 10.85 -9.99
CA ALA A 229 -7.67 10.32 -9.72
C ALA A 229 -8.03 10.27 -8.22
N GLY A 230 -7.13 10.70 -7.34
CA GLY A 230 -7.41 10.83 -5.91
C GLY A 230 -6.98 9.65 -5.04
N ALA A 231 -6.14 8.75 -5.51
CA ALA A 231 -5.57 7.68 -4.69
C ALA A 231 -4.85 8.23 -3.45
N HIS A 232 -5.04 7.59 -2.28
CA HIS A 232 -4.25 7.87 -1.06
C HIS A 232 -2.96 7.06 -1.04
N PHE A 233 -2.98 5.87 -1.66
CA PHE A 233 -1.83 5.01 -1.84
C PHE A 233 -1.81 4.46 -3.25
N ILE A 234 -0.61 4.25 -3.77
CA ILE A 234 -0.36 3.41 -4.93
C ILE A 234 0.29 2.10 -4.48
N LYS A 235 -0.19 0.98 -5.01
CA LYS A 235 0.22 -0.37 -4.58
C LYS A 235 0.74 -1.17 -5.77
N THR A 236 1.83 -1.91 -5.58
CA THR A 236 2.46 -2.64 -6.67
C THR A 236 1.58 -3.76 -7.21
N SER A 237 1.08 -4.64 -6.35
CA SER A 237 0.62 -5.97 -6.79
C SER A 237 -0.49 -6.54 -5.92
N THR A 238 -1.24 -7.47 -6.48
CA THR A 238 -2.22 -8.29 -5.75
C THR A 238 -1.55 -9.34 -4.86
N GLY A 239 -0.33 -9.75 -5.21
CA GLY A 239 0.35 -10.89 -4.63
C GLY A 239 -0.04 -12.24 -5.27
N LYS A 240 -0.99 -12.25 -6.21
CA LYS A 240 -1.47 -13.45 -6.92
C LYS A 240 -0.77 -13.68 -8.26
N VAL A 241 -0.05 -12.68 -8.78
CA VAL A 241 0.71 -12.73 -10.03
C VAL A 241 2.19 -12.47 -9.75
N GLN A 242 3.06 -13.13 -10.52
CA GLN A 242 4.52 -12.92 -10.44
C GLN A 242 5.05 -12.32 -11.76
N PRO A 243 6.06 -11.45 -11.70
CA PRO A 243 6.68 -10.91 -10.50
C PRO A 243 5.73 -9.96 -9.75
N ALA A 244 5.77 -10.02 -8.40
CA ALA A 244 5.03 -9.11 -7.55
C ALA A 244 5.85 -7.81 -7.28
N ALA A 245 5.98 -7.34 -6.02
CA ALA A 245 6.81 -6.20 -5.72
C ALA A 245 8.28 -6.43 -6.06
N THR A 246 8.89 -5.48 -6.78
CA THR A 246 10.32 -5.44 -7.05
C THR A 246 10.93 -4.13 -6.57
N MET A 247 12.21 -4.15 -6.16
CA MET A 247 12.91 -2.92 -5.76
C MET A 247 12.91 -1.86 -6.89
N PRO A 248 13.25 -2.18 -8.16
CA PRO A 248 13.22 -1.17 -9.23
C PRO A 248 11.80 -0.62 -9.50
N GLY A 249 10.76 -1.47 -9.55
CA GLY A 249 9.39 -1.02 -9.74
C GLY A 249 8.93 -0.10 -8.62
N THR A 250 9.23 -0.44 -7.36
CA THR A 250 8.92 0.42 -6.20
C THR A 250 9.74 1.72 -6.21
N LEU A 251 10.99 1.69 -6.67
CA LEU A 251 11.79 2.90 -6.85
C LEU A 251 11.10 3.90 -7.80
N VAL A 252 10.62 3.41 -8.95
CA VAL A 252 9.87 4.26 -9.90
C VAL A 252 8.59 4.85 -9.28
N MET A 253 7.89 4.07 -8.44
CA MET A 253 6.71 4.55 -7.72
C MET A 253 7.07 5.61 -6.67
N LEU A 254 8.16 5.43 -5.92
CA LEU A 254 8.65 6.41 -4.95
C LEU A 254 9.08 7.71 -5.63
N GLU A 255 9.76 7.63 -6.77
CA GLU A 255 10.08 8.82 -7.58
C GLU A 255 8.80 9.53 -8.05
N ALA A 256 7.78 8.77 -8.49
CA ALA A 256 6.53 9.34 -8.94
C ALA A 256 5.77 10.08 -7.81
N VAL A 257 5.71 9.53 -6.58
CA VAL A 257 5.04 10.20 -5.45
C VAL A 257 5.81 11.44 -4.99
N ARG A 258 7.15 11.43 -5.05
CA ARG A 258 7.98 12.61 -4.78
C ARG A 258 7.71 13.71 -5.80
N ASP A 259 7.79 13.39 -7.09
CA ASP A 259 7.55 14.34 -8.18
C ASP A 259 6.11 14.89 -8.14
N TYR A 260 5.15 14.06 -7.71
CA TYR A 260 3.75 14.48 -7.52
C TYR A 260 3.59 15.43 -6.33
N LEU A 261 4.30 15.18 -5.21
CA LEU A 261 4.32 16.13 -4.07
C LEU A 261 4.87 17.49 -4.51
N ASP A 262 5.97 17.49 -5.26
CA ASP A 262 6.59 18.75 -5.76
C ASP A 262 5.64 19.50 -6.71
N THR A 263 4.81 18.78 -7.47
CA THR A 263 3.90 19.38 -8.47
C THR A 263 2.54 19.76 -7.87
N ALA A 264 1.94 18.87 -7.09
CA ALA A 264 0.57 19.00 -6.60
C ALA A 264 0.48 19.42 -5.11
N GLY A 265 1.60 19.47 -4.39
CA GLY A 265 1.65 19.79 -2.96
C GLY A 265 1.01 18.73 -2.08
N ARG A 266 0.82 17.50 -2.58
CA ARG A 266 0.10 16.43 -1.88
C ARG A 266 0.93 15.17 -1.77
N MET A 267 1.06 14.64 -0.54
CA MET A 267 1.66 13.33 -0.29
C MET A 267 0.72 12.20 -0.69
N VAL A 268 1.31 11.15 -1.28
CA VAL A 268 0.64 9.88 -1.59
C VAL A 268 1.52 8.74 -1.10
N GLY A 269 0.92 7.73 -0.46
CA GLY A 269 1.65 6.60 0.08
C GLY A 269 2.02 5.56 -0.99
N VAL A 270 2.99 4.71 -0.66
CA VAL A 270 3.42 3.58 -1.51
C VAL A 270 3.30 2.27 -0.72
N LYS A 271 2.71 1.24 -1.35
CA LYS A 271 2.57 -0.09 -0.75
C LYS A 271 3.14 -1.16 -1.68
N PRO A 272 4.42 -1.55 -1.52
CA PRO A 272 4.91 -2.78 -2.14
C PRO A 272 4.20 -3.99 -1.51
N ALA A 273 3.74 -4.92 -2.34
CA ALA A 273 2.98 -6.09 -1.92
C ALA A 273 3.37 -7.33 -2.71
N GLY A 274 3.43 -8.47 -2.01
CA GLY A 274 3.83 -9.76 -2.55
C GLY A 274 5.34 -9.92 -2.71
N GLY A 275 5.86 -11.07 -2.30
CA GLY A 275 7.27 -11.43 -2.46
C GLY A 275 8.22 -10.96 -1.35
N ILE A 276 7.84 -10.01 -0.51
CA ILE A 276 8.67 -9.51 0.60
C ILE A 276 8.43 -10.41 1.81
N ARG A 277 9.43 -11.23 2.17
CA ARG A 277 9.28 -12.29 3.18
C ARG A 277 10.25 -12.20 4.34
N SER A 278 11.28 -11.38 4.24
CA SER A 278 12.33 -11.30 5.26
C SER A 278 12.53 -9.86 5.77
N ALA A 279 12.92 -9.74 7.02
CA ALA A 279 13.33 -8.48 7.63
C ALA A 279 14.46 -7.79 6.85
N LYS A 280 15.38 -8.58 6.27
CA LYS A 280 16.46 -8.06 5.43
C LYS A 280 15.92 -7.37 4.18
N GLU A 281 14.90 -7.94 3.54
CA GLU A 281 14.23 -7.32 2.39
C GLU A 281 13.48 -6.06 2.82
N ALA A 282 12.66 -6.14 3.88
CA ALA A 282 11.93 -4.98 4.39
C ALA A 282 12.86 -3.79 4.70
N ILE A 283 14.00 -4.03 5.36
CA ILE A 283 15.00 -2.99 5.65
C ILE A 283 15.55 -2.35 4.37
N LYS A 284 15.78 -3.11 3.29
CA LYS A 284 16.20 -2.54 2.00
C LYS A 284 15.17 -1.56 1.44
N TYR A 285 13.88 -1.89 1.55
CA TYR A 285 12.80 -0.99 1.14
C TYR A 285 12.78 0.26 2.03
N LEU A 286 12.93 0.15 3.35
CA LEU A 286 12.97 1.32 4.23
C LEU A 286 14.16 2.24 3.91
N VAL A 287 15.34 1.67 3.62
CA VAL A 287 16.50 2.45 3.16
C VAL A 287 16.17 3.18 1.87
N MET A 288 15.53 2.49 0.91
CA MET A 288 15.16 3.10 -0.37
C MET A 288 14.15 4.24 -0.18
N VAL A 289 13.13 4.06 0.68
CA VAL A 289 12.17 5.12 1.03
C VAL A 289 12.92 6.34 1.57
N ASN A 290 13.75 6.16 2.59
CA ASN A 290 14.50 7.27 3.17
C ASN A 290 15.36 8.03 2.17
N GLU A 291 16.02 7.32 1.27
CA GLU A 291 16.95 7.91 0.29
C GLU A 291 16.26 8.61 -0.89
N VAL A 292 15.05 8.15 -1.25
CA VAL A 292 14.33 8.64 -2.45
C VAL A 292 13.31 9.72 -2.10
N THR A 293 12.54 9.52 -1.02
CA THR A 293 11.42 10.39 -0.64
C THR A 293 11.66 11.13 0.67
N GLY A 294 12.70 10.76 1.42
CA GLY A 294 13.01 11.38 2.71
C GLY A 294 12.32 10.69 3.90
N PRO A 295 12.65 11.13 5.13
CA PRO A 295 12.20 10.50 6.35
C PRO A 295 10.68 10.63 6.60
N ASP A 296 10.01 11.60 6.00
CA ASP A 296 8.57 11.83 6.19
C ASP A 296 7.72 10.68 5.66
N TRP A 297 8.24 9.90 4.68
CA TRP A 297 7.59 8.67 4.21
C TRP A 297 7.89 7.44 5.08
N LEU A 298 8.76 7.54 6.09
CA LEU A 298 9.01 6.46 7.05
C LEU A 298 7.94 6.44 8.15
N ASP A 299 6.69 6.42 7.73
CA ASP A 299 5.50 6.38 8.58
C ASP A 299 4.44 5.45 7.96
N PRO A 300 3.70 4.64 8.76
CA PRO A 300 2.62 3.81 8.24
C PRO A 300 1.49 4.59 7.53
N ALA A 301 1.40 5.90 7.70
CA ALA A 301 0.51 6.75 6.92
C ALA A 301 0.93 6.87 5.45
N TRP A 302 2.22 6.64 5.12
CA TRP A 302 2.77 6.88 3.79
C TRP A 302 3.51 5.69 3.18
N PHE A 303 3.88 4.70 3.99
CA PHE A 303 4.51 3.48 3.46
C PHE A 303 3.99 2.24 4.17
N ARG A 304 3.64 1.20 3.41
CA ARG A 304 3.13 -0.06 3.91
C ARG A 304 3.77 -1.25 3.22
N PHE A 305 3.87 -2.37 3.92
CA PHE A 305 4.19 -3.68 3.35
C PHE A 305 2.93 -4.53 3.27
N GLY A 306 2.50 -4.91 2.07
CA GLY A 306 1.46 -5.93 1.90
C GLY A 306 2.08 -7.32 2.02
N ALA A 307 1.91 -7.97 3.17
CA ALA A 307 2.60 -9.23 3.46
C ALA A 307 1.82 -10.13 4.41
N SER A 308 2.06 -11.44 4.31
CA SER A 308 1.60 -12.47 5.27
C SER A 308 2.76 -12.94 6.16
N THR A 309 3.81 -13.50 5.57
CA THR A 309 4.88 -14.18 6.29
C THR A 309 6.00 -13.27 6.81
N LEU A 310 6.10 -12.03 6.31
CA LEU A 310 7.13 -11.06 6.71
C LEU A 310 7.14 -10.80 8.21
N LEU A 311 5.96 -10.70 8.83
CA LEU A 311 5.83 -10.39 10.25
C LEU A 311 6.58 -11.40 11.12
N ASN A 312 6.50 -12.69 10.82
CA ASN A 312 7.19 -13.72 11.59
C ASN A 312 8.72 -13.56 11.54
N ASP A 313 9.28 -13.25 10.37
CA ASP A 313 10.72 -13.01 10.27
C ASP A 313 11.15 -11.74 11.01
N LEU A 314 10.35 -10.67 10.96
CA LEU A 314 10.59 -9.45 11.74
C LEU A 314 10.62 -9.76 13.24
N LEU A 315 9.67 -10.55 13.75
CA LEU A 315 9.60 -10.95 15.16
C LEU A 315 10.81 -11.81 15.55
N MET A 316 11.19 -12.80 14.73
CA MET A 316 12.40 -13.61 14.96
C MET A 316 13.66 -12.75 15.04
N GLN A 317 13.82 -11.78 14.14
CA GLN A 317 14.97 -10.88 14.15
C GLN A 317 14.96 -9.95 15.38
N ARG A 318 13.78 -9.50 15.80
CA ARG A 318 13.60 -8.68 17.00
C ARG A 318 13.97 -9.46 18.25
N THR A 319 13.47 -10.68 18.42
CA THR A 319 13.82 -11.59 19.52
C THR A 319 15.32 -11.89 19.56
N LYS A 320 15.94 -12.13 18.38
CA LYS A 320 17.40 -12.32 18.30
C LYS A 320 18.16 -11.10 18.80
N MET A 321 17.72 -9.89 18.48
CA MET A 321 18.40 -8.67 18.94
C MET A 321 18.29 -8.48 20.43
N THR A 322 17.15 -8.84 21.03
CA THR A 322 16.89 -8.67 22.47
C THR A 322 17.56 -9.75 23.30
N THR A 323 17.52 -11.01 22.84
CA THR A 323 17.98 -12.18 23.63
C THR A 323 19.35 -12.70 23.20
N GLY A 324 19.87 -12.30 22.05
CA GLY A 324 21.07 -12.86 21.43
C GLY A 324 20.87 -14.26 20.82
N ARG A 325 19.67 -14.85 20.91
CA ARG A 325 19.36 -16.22 20.47
C ARG A 325 18.42 -16.23 19.28
N TYR A 326 18.61 -17.17 18.38
CA TYR A 326 17.64 -17.44 17.32
C TYR A 326 16.44 -18.20 17.90
N SER A 327 15.23 -17.73 17.58
CA SER A 327 13.99 -18.51 17.70
C SER A 327 13.68 -19.19 16.38
N GLY A 328 13.13 -20.41 16.43
CA GLY A 328 12.63 -21.09 15.23
C GLY A 328 11.32 -20.47 14.71
N PRO A 329 10.91 -20.81 13.48
CA PRO A 329 9.64 -20.32 12.92
C PRO A 329 8.42 -20.73 13.77
N ASP A 330 8.52 -21.80 14.54
CA ASP A 330 7.45 -22.35 15.41
C ASP A 330 7.22 -21.52 16.69
N TYR A 331 8.04 -20.51 16.96
CA TYR A 331 7.90 -19.63 18.12
C TYR A 331 6.74 -18.64 17.99
N PHE A 332 6.33 -18.35 16.75
CA PHE A 332 5.22 -17.46 16.45
C PHE A 332 4.14 -18.22 15.69
N THR A 333 2.89 -17.92 15.99
CA THR A 333 1.76 -18.55 15.29
C THR A 333 1.89 -18.38 13.77
N LEU A 334 1.74 -19.47 13.05
CA LEU A 334 1.52 -19.43 11.61
C LEU A 334 0.07 -19.00 11.37
N ASP A 335 -0.11 -18.16 10.36
CA ASP A 335 -1.44 -17.63 10.01
C ASP A 335 -2.29 -18.69 9.33
#